data_52f8686ffca387ceca430537ad38826e
#
_entry.id   52f8686ffca387ceca430537ad38826e
#
_cell.length_a   1.000
_cell.length_b   1.000
_cell.length_c   1.000
_cell.angle_alpha   90.00
_cell.angle_beta   90.00
_cell.angle_gamma   90.00
#
_symmetry.space_group_name_H-M   'P 1'
#
loop_
_entity.id
_entity.type
_entity.pdbx_description
1 polymer ?
#
loop_
_entity_poly.entity_id
_entity_poly.type
_entity_poly.pdbx_seq_one_letter_code
_entity_poly.pdbx_strand_id
1 'polypeptide(L)'
;MKKYDDEIIVWDLAKGKITVDFLRVEKINFIISFGYNYIFPPSVIEYCPIINLHASYLPWNRGPVPNFWSWLTDSPKGVTMHYIDAGIDTGDIIAQKKLDLLHDGMTLNQTYWATIEALVEVFTETWPLIREGKNQRYPQIGQGSCHTLKDIIPFQDVLKNSSEDTPIRELREAIQSKLDSTKKAEAISQGDFWMRLSQQRSRKQVKN
;
A
#
# COMPACT_ATOMS: atom_id res chain seq x y z
N MET A 1 14.56 20.92 -1.23
CA MET A 1 14.70 21.18 -2.67
C MET A 1 15.05 22.63 -2.98
N LYS A 2 14.35 23.64 -2.46
CA LYS A 2 14.75 25.06 -2.68
C LYS A 2 16.24 25.40 -2.40
N LYS A 3 16.90 24.61 -1.56
CA LYS A 3 18.33 24.75 -1.23
C LYS A 3 19.27 24.45 -2.41
N TYR A 4 18.78 23.83 -3.48
CA TYR A 4 19.61 23.26 -4.53
C TYR A 4 19.37 23.84 -5.92
N ASP A 5 18.67 24.95 -6.07
CA ASP A 5 18.33 25.53 -7.38
C ASP A 5 17.62 24.56 -8.36
N ASP A 6 16.92 23.54 -7.80
CA ASP A 6 16.16 22.63 -8.64
C ASP A 6 14.91 23.34 -9.16
N GLU A 7 14.66 23.26 -10.45
CA GLU A 7 13.38 23.63 -11.03
C GLU A 7 12.35 22.52 -10.73
N ILE A 8 11.26 22.87 -10.03
CA ILE A 8 10.29 21.91 -9.54
C ILE A 8 8.95 22.16 -10.19
N ILE A 9 8.44 21.15 -10.88
CA ILE A 9 7.06 21.11 -11.37
C ILE A 9 6.25 20.15 -10.51
N VAL A 10 5.21 20.66 -9.85
CA VAL A 10 4.26 19.83 -9.11
C VAL A 10 3.18 19.34 -10.05
N TRP A 11 3.05 18.00 -10.16
CA TRP A 11 2.02 17.38 -10.97
C TRP A 11 0.69 17.36 -10.23
N ASP A 12 -0.34 17.92 -10.83
CA ASP A 12 -1.70 17.83 -10.35
C ASP A 12 -2.35 16.53 -10.86
N LEU A 13 -2.80 15.67 -9.94
CA LEU A 13 -3.48 14.41 -10.26
C LEU A 13 -4.76 14.60 -11.10
N ALA A 14 -5.40 15.77 -11.04
CA ALA A 14 -6.54 16.12 -11.88
C ALA A 14 -6.18 16.15 -13.37
N LYS A 15 -4.91 16.33 -13.73
CA LYS A 15 -4.39 16.23 -15.10
C LYS A 15 -4.27 14.79 -15.60
N GLY A 16 -4.51 13.79 -14.75
CA GLY A 16 -4.42 12.38 -15.10
C GLY A 16 -3.00 11.82 -15.09
N LYS A 17 -2.70 10.92 -16.00
CA LYS A 17 -1.41 10.22 -16.06
C LYS A 17 -0.30 11.09 -16.63
N ILE A 18 0.88 11.01 -16.05
CA ILE A 18 2.11 11.59 -16.62
C ILE A 18 2.44 10.87 -17.92
N THR A 19 2.84 11.65 -18.95
CA THR A 19 3.22 11.13 -20.28
C THR A 19 4.65 11.51 -20.62
N VAL A 20 5.30 10.73 -21.49
CA VAL A 20 6.65 11.03 -21.97
C VAL A 20 6.71 12.38 -22.70
N ASP A 21 5.65 12.73 -23.44
CA ASP A 21 5.62 14.01 -24.17
C ASP A 21 5.64 15.20 -23.20
N PHE A 22 4.89 15.12 -22.09
CA PHE A 22 5.00 16.12 -21.04
C PHE A 22 6.43 16.20 -20.49
N LEU A 23 7.05 15.07 -20.17
CA LEU A 23 8.40 15.03 -19.63
C LEU A 23 9.43 15.66 -20.59
N ARG A 24 9.26 15.44 -21.90
CA ARG A 24 10.12 16.01 -22.92
C ARG A 24 9.94 17.52 -23.06
N VAL A 25 8.69 17.99 -23.11
CA VAL A 25 8.36 19.42 -23.24
C VAL A 25 8.92 20.21 -22.05
N GLU A 26 8.68 19.72 -20.84
CA GLU A 26 9.11 20.36 -19.60
C GLU A 26 10.56 19.99 -19.21
N LYS A 27 11.27 19.21 -20.02
CA LYS A 27 12.65 18.78 -19.80
C LYS A 27 12.88 18.11 -18.43
N ILE A 28 11.89 17.35 -17.98
CA ILE A 28 11.96 16.63 -16.71
C ILE A 28 13.02 15.53 -16.81
N ASN A 29 13.96 15.51 -15.88
CA ASN A 29 15.04 14.53 -15.83
C ASN A 29 14.97 13.61 -14.60
N PHE A 30 14.04 13.85 -13.69
CA PHE A 30 13.83 13.06 -12.47
C PHE A 30 12.41 13.21 -11.96
N ILE A 31 11.81 12.13 -11.45
CA ILE A 31 10.48 12.16 -10.87
C ILE A 31 10.54 11.70 -9.41
N ILE A 32 9.88 12.45 -8.53
CA ILE A 32 9.61 12.05 -7.15
C ILE A 32 8.12 11.75 -7.04
N SER A 33 7.79 10.48 -6.83
CA SER A 33 6.43 10.00 -6.64
C SER A 33 6.07 10.00 -5.16
N PHE A 34 4.96 10.68 -4.83
CA PHE A 34 4.40 10.68 -3.49
C PHE A 34 2.87 10.74 -3.60
N GLY A 35 2.21 9.64 -3.25
CA GLY A 35 0.76 9.54 -3.36
C GLY A 35 0.22 9.58 -4.81
N TYR A 36 1.02 9.25 -5.80
CA TYR A 36 0.59 9.16 -7.19
C TYR A 36 -0.24 7.89 -7.42
N ASN A 37 -1.49 8.06 -7.87
CA ASN A 37 -2.49 6.99 -7.93
C ASN A 37 -2.49 6.17 -9.22
N TYR A 38 -1.59 6.47 -10.15
CA TYR A 38 -1.51 5.76 -11.43
C TYR A 38 -0.22 4.94 -11.51
N ILE A 39 -0.28 3.84 -12.24
CA ILE A 39 0.92 3.08 -12.61
C ILE A 39 1.65 3.84 -13.72
N PHE A 40 2.94 4.07 -13.55
CA PHE A 40 3.78 4.64 -14.59
C PHE A 40 3.91 3.67 -15.76
N PRO A 41 3.66 4.10 -17.01
CA PRO A 41 3.87 3.24 -18.16
C PRO A 41 5.38 2.99 -18.40
N PRO A 42 5.76 1.86 -19.02
CA PRO A 42 7.15 1.54 -19.29
C PRO A 42 7.93 2.68 -19.95
N SER A 43 7.32 3.38 -20.90
CA SER A 43 7.92 4.51 -21.60
C SER A 43 8.32 5.68 -20.67
N VAL A 44 7.61 5.89 -19.57
CA VAL A 44 7.95 6.91 -18.56
C VAL A 44 9.06 6.41 -17.64
N ILE A 45 9.01 5.14 -17.26
CA ILE A 45 10.04 4.50 -16.41
C ILE A 45 11.40 4.48 -17.13
N GLU A 46 11.40 4.23 -18.44
CA GLU A 46 12.60 4.22 -19.27
C GLU A 46 13.15 5.63 -19.58
N TYR A 47 12.30 6.66 -19.51
CA TYR A 47 12.66 8.02 -19.87
C TYR A 47 13.56 8.70 -18.84
N CYS A 48 13.25 8.60 -17.56
CA CYS A 48 14.06 9.17 -16.49
C CYS A 48 13.89 8.37 -15.18
N PRO A 49 14.85 8.49 -14.25
CA PRO A 49 14.72 7.85 -12.94
C PRO A 49 13.51 8.37 -12.17
N ILE A 50 12.83 7.44 -11.52
CA ILE A 50 11.67 7.72 -10.67
C ILE A 50 11.92 7.10 -9.31
N ILE A 51 11.77 7.86 -8.24
CA ILE A 51 11.73 7.35 -6.88
C ILE A 51 10.31 7.45 -6.32
N ASN A 52 9.95 6.53 -5.44
CA ASN A 52 8.68 6.55 -4.71
C ASN A 52 8.93 6.64 -3.20
N LEU A 53 8.14 7.47 -2.53
CA LEU A 53 8.09 7.55 -1.07
C LEU A 53 6.91 6.71 -0.61
N HIS A 54 7.21 5.51 -0.07
CA HIS A 54 6.24 4.48 0.24
C HIS A 54 6.06 4.32 1.76
N ALA A 55 4.80 4.39 2.23
CA ALA A 55 4.46 4.38 3.65
C ALA A 55 4.39 2.96 4.23
N SER A 56 5.35 2.09 3.88
CA SER A 56 5.58 0.80 4.53
C SER A 56 7.05 0.41 4.54
N TYR A 57 7.38 -0.57 5.36
CA TYR A 57 8.72 -1.18 5.41
C TYR A 57 8.80 -2.32 4.38
N LEU A 58 9.17 -1.99 3.12
CA LEU A 58 9.30 -2.97 2.05
C LEU A 58 10.27 -4.10 2.42
N PRO A 59 9.99 -5.33 1.98
CA PRO A 59 9.05 -5.76 0.96
C PRO A 59 7.61 -5.98 1.44
N TRP A 60 7.27 -5.59 2.67
CA TRP A 60 5.91 -5.73 3.21
C TRP A 60 4.98 -4.63 2.72
N ASN A 61 3.72 -5.01 2.42
CA ASN A 61 2.63 -4.10 2.06
C ASN A 61 2.93 -3.23 0.83
N ARG A 62 3.43 -3.84 -0.24
CA ARG A 62 3.45 -3.24 -1.57
C ARG A 62 2.03 -2.91 -2.01
N GLY A 63 1.88 -1.87 -2.82
CA GLY A 63 0.58 -1.42 -3.34
C GLY A 63 -0.10 -0.36 -2.48
N PRO A 64 -1.41 -0.12 -2.67
CA PRO A 64 -2.12 1.00 -2.06
C PRO A 64 -2.41 0.79 -0.56
N VAL A 65 -2.60 1.90 0.16
CA VAL A 65 -2.98 1.98 1.59
C VAL A 65 -2.06 1.17 2.52
N PRO A 66 -0.73 1.25 2.35
CA PRO A 66 0.21 0.38 3.05
C PRO A 66 0.17 0.52 4.58
N ASN A 67 -0.14 1.72 5.10
CA ASN A 67 -0.29 1.95 6.54
C ASN A 67 -1.42 1.08 7.13
N PHE A 68 -2.59 1.02 6.49
CA PHE A 68 -3.68 0.15 6.92
C PHE A 68 -3.26 -1.32 6.96
N TRP A 69 -2.65 -1.80 5.87
CA TRP A 69 -2.23 -3.18 5.76
C TRP A 69 -1.18 -3.57 6.79
N SER A 70 -0.26 -2.67 7.12
CA SER A 70 0.77 -2.95 8.13
C SER A 70 0.18 -3.30 9.50
N TRP A 71 -0.95 -2.68 9.84
CA TRP A 71 -1.68 -2.97 11.08
C TRP A 71 -2.53 -4.23 10.99
N LEU A 72 -3.21 -4.43 9.87
CA LEU A 72 -4.10 -5.58 9.70
C LEU A 72 -3.31 -6.89 9.61
N THR A 73 -2.16 -6.91 8.95
CA THR A 73 -1.31 -8.10 8.77
C THR A 73 -0.23 -8.25 9.85
N ASP A 74 -0.17 -7.33 10.79
CA ASP A 74 0.84 -7.26 11.86
C ASP A 74 2.29 -7.30 11.34
N SER A 75 2.51 -6.69 10.18
CA SER A 75 3.82 -6.60 9.54
C SER A 75 4.66 -5.45 10.10
N PRO A 76 5.97 -5.40 9.85
CA PRO A 76 6.85 -4.31 10.28
C PRO A 76 6.32 -2.94 9.87
N LYS A 77 6.32 -1.98 10.81
CA LYS A 77 5.93 -0.59 10.57
C LYS A 77 7.17 0.20 10.17
N GLY A 78 7.02 1.04 9.17
CA GLY A 78 8.13 1.86 8.68
C GLY A 78 7.83 2.52 7.36
N VAL A 79 8.86 3.11 6.80
CA VAL A 79 8.80 3.82 5.51
C VAL A 79 9.95 3.39 4.63
N THR A 80 9.75 3.50 3.33
CA THR A 80 10.75 3.13 2.33
C THR A 80 10.77 4.17 1.22
N MET A 81 11.97 4.60 0.85
CA MET A 81 12.23 5.28 -0.42
C MET A 81 12.91 4.28 -1.36
N HIS A 82 12.32 4.09 -2.55
CA HIS A 82 12.79 3.10 -3.52
C HIS A 82 12.68 3.64 -4.94
N TYR A 83 13.43 3.06 -5.87
CA TYR A 83 13.25 3.31 -7.30
C TYR A 83 11.98 2.62 -7.80
N ILE A 84 11.34 3.20 -8.81
CA ILE A 84 10.24 2.55 -9.51
C ILE A 84 10.80 1.71 -10.65
N ASP A 85 10.31 0.47 -10.74
CA ASP A 85 10.49 -0.47 -11.83
C ASP A 85 9.15 -0.86 -12.46
N ALA A 86 9.12 -1.91 -13.26
CA ALA A 86 7.89 -2.40 -13.92
C ALA A 86 6.90 -3.09 -12.95
N GLY A 87 7.32 -3.43 -11.74
CA GLY A 87 6.47 -4.06 -10.73
C GLY A 87 5.79 -3.05 -9.81
N ILE A 88 4.92 -3.55 -8.94
CA ILE A 88 4.26 -2.71 -7.93
C ILE A 88 5.15 -2.66 -6.70
N ASP A 89 5.78 -1.51 -6.46
CA ASP A 89 6.67 -1.21 -5.34
C ASP A 89 7.78 -2.27 -5.16
N THR A 90 8.33 -2.82 -6.27
CA THR A 90 9.34 -3.88 -6.29
C THR A 90 10.77 -3.39 -6.50
N GLY A 91 10.94 -2.14 -6.91
CA GLY A 91 12.25 -1.60 -7.25
C GLY A 91 13.21 -1.49 -6.07
N ASP A 92 14.48 -1.23 -6.40
CA ASP A 92 15.58 -1.18 -5.44
C ASP A 92 15.35 -0.13 -4.35
N ILE A 93 15.60 -0.52 -3.11
CA ILE A 93 15.52 0.35 -1.94
C ILE A 93 16.70 1.31 -1.94
N ILE A 94 16.42 2.58 -1.68
CA ILE A 94 17.41 3.64 -1.46
C ILE A 94 17.66 3.82 0.03
N ALA A 95 16.58 3.96 0.80
CA ALA A 95 16.63 4.13 2.24
C ALA A 95 15.32 3.62 2.88
N GLN A 96 15.42 3.18 4.12
CA GLN A 96 14.29 2.74 4.94
C GLN A 96 14.45 3.22 6.38
N LYS A 97 13.32 3.47 7.03
CA LYS A 97 13.28 3.76 8.46
C LYS A 97 12.18 2.93 9.12
N LYS A 98 12.54 2.16 10.16
CA LYS A 98 11.56 1.51 11.03
C LYS A 98 10.90 2.52 11.97
N LEU A 99 9.63 2.26 12.30
CA LEU A 99 8.82 3.09 13.19
C LEU A 99 8.36 2.26 14.39
N ASP A 100 9.31 1.88 15.24
CA ASP A 100 9.09 0.99 16.38
C ASP A 100 8.26 1.64 17.52
N LEU A 101 8.09 2.97 17.51
CA LEU A 101 7.29 3.70 18.49
C LEU A 101 5.79 3.70 18.18
N LEU A 102 5.38 3.26 16.99
CA LEU A 102 3.96 3.14 16.63
C LEU A 102 3.32 1.98 17.40
N HIS A 103 2.15 2.22 17.99
CA HIS A 103 1.41 1.21 18.74
C HIS A 103 -0.08 1.25 18.40
N ASP A 104 -0.81 0.18 18.66
CA ASP A 104 -2.21 -0.02 18.29
C ASP A 104 -3.22 0.79 19.09
N GLY A 105 -2.78 1.49 20.13
CA GLY A 105 -3.55 2.53 20.82
C GLY A 105 -3.66 3.85 20.03
N MET A 106 -2.83 4.03 18.98
CA MET A 106 -2.92 5.15 18.05
C MET A 106 -4.05 4.93 17.04
N THR A 107 -4.47 6.01 16.35
CA THR A 107 -5.41 5.91 15.24
C THR A 107 -4.67 5.71 13.90
N LEU A 108 -5.40 5.28 12.85
CA LEU A 108 -4.83 5.20 11.50
C LEU A 108 -4.33 6.56 11.01
N ASN A 109 -5.03 7.64 11.36
CA ASN A 109 -4.63 8.99 11.00
C ASN A 109 -3.32 9.40 11.69
N GLN A 110 -3.20 9.17 13.00
CA GLN A 110 -1.97 9.47 13.75
C GLN A 110 -0.76 8.70 13.18
N THR A 111 -0.94 7.39 12.91
CA THR A 111 0.15 6.58 12.34
C THR A 111 0.47 6.97 10.90
N TYR A 112 -0.52 7.39 10.11
CA TYR A 112 -0.30 7.93 8.78
C TYR A 112 0.59 9.18 8.82
N TRP A 113 0.27 10.16 9.66
CA TRP A 113 1.08 11.37 9.78
C TRP A 113 2.48 11.09 10.28
N ALA A 114 2.66 10.16 11.22
CA ALA A 114 3.98 9.71 11.66
C ALA A 114 4.80 9.08 10.51
N THR A 115 4.15 8.33 9.60
CA THR A 115 4.82 7.82 8.39
C THR A 115 5.19 8.94 7.41
N ILE A 116 4.35 9.96 7.25
CA ILE A 116 4.66 11.12 6.40
C ILE A 116 5.87 11.89 6.93
N GLU A 117 5.91 12.17 8.23
CA GLU A 117 7.04 12.84 8.87
C GLU A 117 8.34 12.06 8.66
N ALA A 118 8.31 10.73 8.88
CA ALA A 118 9.45 9.87 8.65
C ALA A 118 9.90 9.81 7.17
N LEU A 119 8.96 9.84 6.22
CA LEU A 119 9.28 9.92 4.78
C LEU A 119 9.97 11.24 4.42
N VAL A 120 9.50 12.35 4.97
CA VAL A 120 10.15 13.68 4.76
C VAL A 120 11.56 13.67 5.33
N GLU A 121 11.76 13.08 6.50
CA GLU A 121 13.08 12.95 7.13
C GLU A 121 14.03 12.12 6.24
N VAL A 122 13.63 10.88 5.90
CA VAL A 122 14.40 9.98 5.02
C VAL A 122 14.73 10.64 3.68
N PHE A 123 13.75 11.32 3.08
CA PHE A 123 13.96 12.05 1.84
C PHE A 123 14.98 13.17 2.01
N THR A 124 14.86 13.99 3.04
CA THR A 124 15.73 15.14 3.29
C THR A 124 17.19 14.71 3.48
N GLU A 125 17.40 13.61 4.21
CA GLU A 125 18.73 13.05 4.45
C GLU A 125 19.35 12.43 3.21
N THR A 126 18.55 11.81 2.35
CA THR A 126 19.04 11.00 1.22
C THR A 126 19.11 11.79 -0.09
N TRP A 127 18.28 12.83 -0.25
CA TRP A 127 18.18 13.61 -1.48
C TRP A 127 19.54 14.17 -1.99
N PRO A 128 20.46 14.70 -1.14
CA PRO A 128 21.77 15.13 -1.59
C PRO A 128 22.56 14.05 -2.32
N LEU A 129 22.52 12.81 -1.80
CA LEU A 129 23.22 11.68 -2.40
C LEU A 129 22.59 11.25 -3.73
N ILE A 130 21.26 11.30 -3.83
CA ILE A 130 20.53 10.98 -5.07
C ILE A 130 20.93 11.99 -6.16
N ARG A 131 20.92 13.28 -5.86
CA ARG A 131 21.31 14.33 -6.80
C ARG A 131 22.73 14.17 -7.34
N GLU A 132 23.63 13.67 -6.53
CA GLU A 132 25.04 13.45 -6.89
C GLU A 132 25.26 12.06 -7.55
N GLY A 133 24.22 11.23 -7.69
CA GLY A 133 24.34 9.86 -8.17
C GLY A 133 25.16 8.94 -7.25
N LYS A 134 25.28 9.30 -5.97
CA LYS A 134 26.08 8.58 -4.96
C LYS A 134 25.25 7.70 -4.02
N ASN A 135 23.92 7.71 -4.15
CA ASN A 135 23.07 6.83 -3.35
C ASN A 135 23.29 5.37 -3.71
N GLN A 136 23.23 4.52 -2.70
CA GLN A 136 23.28 3.09 -2.90
C GLN A 136 21.88 2.57 -3.32
N ARG A 137 21.85 1.35 -3.86
CA ARG A 137 20.64 0.63 -4.25
C ARG A 137 20.71 -0.77 -3.68
N TYR A 138 19.66 -1.18 -3.01
CA TYR A 138 19.57 -2.49 -2.37
C TYR A 138 18.36 -3.23 -2.94
N PRO A 139 18.53 -4.46 -3.47
CA PRO A 139 17.40 -5.26 -3.88
C PRO A 139 16.52 -5.59 -2.67
N GLN A 140 15.22 -5.68 -2.88
CA GLN A 140 14.31 -6.14 -1.84
C GLN A 140 14.54 -7.62 -1.57
N ILE A 141 14.71 -8.01 -0.31
CA ILE A 141 14.99 -9.40 0.09
C ILE A 141 13.74 -9.97 0.78
N GLY A 142 13.39 -11.22 0.43
CA GLY A 142 12.23 -11.92 0.98
C GLY A 142 10.96 -11.75 0.16
N GLN A 143 9.95 -12.55 0.52
CA GLN A 143 8.69 -12.60 -0.22
C GLN A 143 7.87 -11.30 -0.04
N GLY A 144 7.82 -10.78 1.19
CA GLY A 144 7.00 -9.64 1.52
C GLY A 144 5.50 -9.89 1.33
N SER A 145 4.75 -8.81 1.15
CA SER A 145 3.30 -8.85 0.82
C SER A 145 2.95 -7.77 -0.18
N CYS A 146 1.86 -8.00 -0.93
CA CYS A 146 1.33 -7.04 -1.90
C CYS A 146 -0.20 -7.05 -1.80
N HIS A 147 -0.79 -5.87 -1.85
CA HIS A 147 -2.23 -5.67 -1.75
C HIS A 147 -2.74 -4.82 -2.91
N THR A 148 -4.01 -5.01 -3.25
CA THR A 148 -4.71 -4.25 -4.28
C THR A 148 -5.85 -3.45 -3.67
N LEU A 149 -6.41 -2.50 -4.43
CA LEU A 149 -7.62 -1.78 -4.00
C LEU A 149 -8.82 -2.70 -3.80
N LYS A 150 -8.84 -3.86 -4.46
CA LYS A 150 -9.93 -4.84 -4.28
C LYS A 150 -9.88 -5.51 -2.93
N ASP A 151 -8.69 -5.69 -2.36
CA ASP A 151 -8.51 -6.37 -1.07
C ASP A 151 -9.08 -5.57 0.10
N ILE A 152 -9.24 -4.24 -0.06
CA ILE A 152 -9.83 -3.39 0.98
C ILE A 152 -11.37 -3.41 0.97
N ILE A 153 -12.00 -3.85 -0.13
CA ILE A 153 -13.47 -3.84 -0.29
C ILE A 153 -14.19 -4.54 0.87
N PRO A 154 -13.76 -5.72 1.34
CA PRO A 154 -14.44 -6.40 2.46
C PRO A 154 -14.45 -5.60 3.76
N PHE A 155 -13.56 -4.63 3.93
CA PHE A 155 -13.38 -3.85 5.15
C PHE A 155 -14.00 -2.45 5.09
N GLN A 156 -14.52 -2.03 3.94
CA GLN A 156 -15.04 -0.67 3.73
C GLN A 156 -16.14 -0.27 4.70
N ASP A 157 -17.04 -1.19 5.07
CA ASP A 157 -18.11 -0.88 6.00
C ASP A 157 -17.57 -0.62 7.41
N VAL A 158 -16.60 -1.42 7.86
CA VAL A 158 -15.95 -1.22 9.16
C VAL A 158 -15.23 0.12 9.16
N LEU A 159 -14.47 0.43 8.11
CA LEU A 159 -13.74 1.69 7.96
C LEU A 159 -14.69 2.91 7.95
N LYS A 160 -15.83 2.82 7.27
CA LYS A 160 -16.83 3.91 7.22
C LYS A 160 -17.55 4.13 8.55
N ASN A 161 -17.76 3.06 9.32
CA ASN A 161 -18.46 3.11 10.60
C ASN A 161 -17.52 3.43 11.78
N SER A 162 -16.20 3.41 11.56
CA SER A 162 -15.21 3.81 12.54
C SER A 162 -14.99 5.33 12.47
N SER A 163 -14.83 5.97 13.63
CA SER A 163 -14.43 7.37 13.69
C SER A 163 -12.93 7.54 13.41
N GLU A 164 -12.50 8.77 13.08
CA GLU A 164 -11.08 9.09 12.92
C GLU A 164 -10.29 8.90 14.23
N ASP A 165 -10.97 8.93 15.37
CA ASP A 165 -10.40 8.73 16.70
C ASP A 165 -10.41 7.27 17.14
N THR A 166 -10.90 6.34 16.32
CA THR A 166 -10.92 4.90 16.65
C THR A 166 -9.49 4.36 16.75
N PRO A 167 -9.07 3.82 17.91
CA PRO A 167 -7.77 3.17 18.04
C PRO A 167 -7.65 1.96 17.09
N ILE A 168 -6.45 1.73 16.59
CA ILE A 168 -6.18 0.63 15.66
C ILE A 168 -6.57 -0.73 16.24
N ARG A 169 -6.36 -0.97 17.55
CA ARG A 169 -6.76 -2.21 18.21
C ARG A 169 -8.27 -2.47 18.08
N GLU A 170 -9.10 -1.45 18.28
CA GLU A 170 -10.56 -1.57 18.16
C GLU A 170 -10.99 -1.78 16.70
N LEU A 171 -10.32 -1.11 15.78
CA LEU A 171 -10.53 -1.33 14.35
C LEU A 171 -10.17 -2.77 13.94
N ARG A 172 -9.06 -3.32 14.43
CA ARG A 172 -8.65 -4.71 14.18
C ARG A 172 -9.65 -5.71 14.75
N GLU A 173 -10.16 -5.48 15.96
CA GLU A 173 -11.19 -6.31 16.60
C GLU A 173 -12.50 -6.31 15.80
N ALA A 174 -12.93 -5.14 15.32
CA ALA A 174 -14.12 -5.01 14.50
C ALA A 174 -13.96 -5.75 13.14
N ILE A 175 -12.79 -5.64 12.51
CA ILE A 175 -12.46 -6.36 11.28
C ILE A 175 -12.45 -7.88 11.54
N GLN A 176 -11.82 -8.34 12.60
CA GLN A 176 -11.75 -9.76 12.95
C GLN A 176 -13.14 -10.34 13.20
N SER A 177 -13.98 -9.64 13.97
CA SER A 177 -15.37 -10.02 14.22
C SER A 177 -16.19 -10.17 12.93
N LYS A 178 -15.99 -9.24 11.97
CA LYS A 178 -16.63 -9.34 10.66
C LYS A 178 -16.17 -10.57 9.88
N LEU A 179 -14.87 -10.84 9.84
CA LEU A 179 -14.30 -12.01 9.15
C LEU A 179 -14.82 -13.32 9.73
N ASP A 180 -14.90 -13.42 11.06
CA ASP A 180 -15.41 -14.62 11.74
C ASP A 180 -16.91 -14.83 11.49
N SER A 181 -17.69 -13.75 11.45
CA SER A 181 -19.10 -13.78 11.10
C SER A 181 -19.32 -14.24 9.65
N THR A 182 -18.49 -13.78 8.72
CA THR A 182 -18.55 -14.19 7.30
C THR A 182 -18.23 -15.67 7.15
N LYS A 183 -17.13 -16.14 7.75
CA LYS A 183 -16.77 -17.57 7.74
C LYS A 183 -17.87 -18.46 8.33
N LYS A 184 -18.51 -18.03 9.42
CA LYS A 184 -19.62 -18.75 10.04
C LYS A 184 -20.83 -18.83 9.13
N ALA A 185 -21.18 -17.73 8.44
CA ALA A 185 -22.28 -17.69 7.48
C ALA A 185 -22.03 -18.61 6.27
N GLU A 186 -20.81 -18.61 5.73
CA GLU A 186 -20.39 -19.49 4.63
C GLU A 186 -20.44 -20.97 5.05
N ALA A 187 -19.98 -21.31 6.25
CA ALA A 187 -20.02 -22.67 6.78
C ALA A 187 -21.47 -23.18 6.98
N ILE A 188 -22.37 -22.32 7.47
CA ILE A 188 -23.80 -22.62 7.60
C ILE A 188 -24.42 -22.85 6.21
N SER A 189 -24.15 -21.95 5.25
CA SER A 189 -24.64 -22.06 3.86
C SER A 189 -24.19 -23.37 3.19
N GLN A 190 -22.93 -23.76 3.39
CA GLN A 190 -22.40 -25.02 2.88
C GLN A 190 -23.07 -26.22 3.58
N GLY A 191 -23.28 -26.17 4.89
CA GLY A 191 -23.97 -27.20 5.65
C GLY A 191 -25.42 -27.40 5.18
N ASP A 192 -26.15 -26.30 4.95
CA ASP A 192 -27.51 -26.32 4.43
C ASP A 192 -27.57 -26.89 3.00
N PHE A 193 -26.62 -26.58 2.17
CA PHE A 193 -26.51 -27.13 0.81
C PHE A 193 -26.34 -28.65 0.85
N TRP A 194 -25.42 -29.16 1.66
CA TRP A 194 -25.21 -30.60 1.81
C TRP A 194 -26.44 -31.34 2.42
N MET A 195 -27.11 -30.72 3.38
CA MET A 195 -28.34 -31.25 3.96
C MET A 195 -29.46 -31.37 2.91
N ARG A 196 -29.68 -30.37 2.07
CA ARG A 196 -30.63 -30.39 0.97
C ARG A 196 -30.33 -31.48 -0.05
N LEU A 197 -29.05 -31.66 -0.41
CA LEU A 197 -28.59 -32.69 -1.32
C LEU A 197 -28.84 -34.11 -0.75
N SER A 198 -28.58 -34.34 0.54
CA SER A 198 -28.82 -35.64 1.19
C SER A 198 -30.33 -35.99 1.22
N GLN A 199 -31.17 -35.01 1.51
CA GLN A 199 -32.64 -35.19 1.48
C GLN A 199 -33.18 -35.50 0.08
N GLN A 200 -32.61 -34.88 -0.98
CA GLN A 200 -33.00 -35.20 -2.34
C GLN A 200 -32.59 -36.61 -2.78
N ARG A 201 -31.42 -37.11 -2.32
CA ARG A 201 -30.97 -38.49 -2.59
C ARG A 201 -31.86 -39.52 -1.88
N SER A 202 -32.23 -39.29 -0.62
CA SER A 202 -33.11 -40.17 0.14
C SER A 202 -34.53 -40.28 -0.48
N ARG A 203 -35.07 -39.17 -1.03
CA ARG A 203 -36.36 -39.17 -1.73
C ARG A 203 -36.35 -39.91 -3.07
N LYS A 204 -35.21 -40.04 -3.73
CA LYS A 204 -35.05 -40.79 -4.99
C LYS A 204 -34.92 -42.30 -4.73
N GLN A 205 -34.38 -42.73 -3.58
CA GLN A 205 -34.24 -44.12 -3.23
C GLN A 205 -35.55 -44.76 -2.74
N VAL A 206 -36.54 -43.98 -2.31
CA VAL A 206 -37.86 -44.48 -1.84
C VAL A 206 -38.86 -44.59 -3.01
N LYS A 207 -38.53 -44.18 -4.23
CA LYS A 207 -39.40 -44.23 -5.41
C LYS A 207 -39.02 -45.31 -6.45
N ASN A 208 -38.06 -46.18 -6.11
CA ASN A 208 -37.73 -47.42 -6.82
C ASN A 208 -38.03 -48.63 -5.93
#